data_b4dee09239486a6f8f7a1dad4675a459
#
_entry.id   b4dee09239486a6f8f7a1dad4675a459
#
_cell.length_a   1.000
_cell.length_b   1.000
_cell.length_c   1.000
_cell.angle_alpha   90.00
_cell.angle_beta   90.00
_cell.angle_gamma   90.00
#
_symmetry.space_group_name_H-M   'P 1'
#
loop_
_entity.id
_entity.type
_entity.pdbx_description
1 polymer ?
#
loop_
_entity_poly.entity_id
_entity_poly.type
_entity_poly.pdbx_seq_one_letter_code
_entity_poly.pdbx_strand_id
1 'polypeptide(L)'
;MTEQTYETDTFNRYIPLSEAAAVFQLLNELHDQIKKKPLSELPYYEMEGDICIDDIDTIKAYMEAHPDFFIDAPLFINRITLFLIACEDGSNTDVIKFLLDNHAEINRCNILGYNAVMLVIRNENMDIDTKLDVIQMLIDRGIDINWVNCYAETALNIALSRIEPRIAKLLMDNGCVLTITEPTKQ
;
A
#
# COMPACT_ATOMS: atom_id res chain seq x y z
N MET A 1 -38.62 9.47 -7.11
CA MET A 1 -37.54 9.73 -6.14
C MET A 1 -36.56 8.56 -6.27
N THR A 2 -35.51 8.75 -7.03
CA THR A 2 -34.47 7.76 -7.27
C THR A 2 -33.42 7.95 -6.17
N GLU A 3 -33.30 6.98 -5.28
CA GLU A 3 -32.20 6.91 -4.32
C GLU A 3 -30.89 6.74 -5.11
N GLN A 4 -30.06 7.76 -5.10
CA GLN A 4 -28.67 7.67 -5.52
C GLN A 4 -27.91 6.98 -4.38
N THR A 5 -27.66 5.70 -4.54
CA THR A 5 -26.69 4.97 -3.74
C THR A 5 -25.30 5.51 -4.10
N TYR A 6 -24.74 6.32 -3.22
CA TYR A 6 -23.32 6.70 -3.32
C TYR A 6 -22.47 5.48 -2.97
N GLU A 7 -21.84 4.89 -3.97
CA GLU A 7 -20.78 3.91 -3.76
C GLU A 7 -19.66 4.57 -2.95
N THR A 8 -19.35 3.98 -1.81
CA THR A 8 -18.32 4.42 -0.86
C THR A 8 -16.89 4.29 -1.41
N ASP A 9 -16.76 3.86 -2.65
CA ASP A 9 -15.48 3.55 -3.32
C ASP A 9 -14.80 4.78 -3.94
N THR A 10 -15.50 5.90 -4.03
CA THR A 10 -14.95 7.12 -4.67
C THR A 10 -13.98 7.90 -3.80
N PHE A 11 -13.95 7.67 -2.50
CA PHE A 11 -13.07 8.39 -1.57
C PHE A 11 -11.61 7.92 -1.61
N ASN A 12 -11.36 6.74 -2.18
CA ASN A 12 -10.02 6.16 -2.31
C ASN A 12 -9.31 6.55 -3.62
N ARG A 13 -9.98 7.18 -4.58
CA ARG A 13 -9.45 7.27 -5.95
C ARG A 13 -8.85 8.60 -6.38
N TYR A 14 -9.05 9.70 -5.64
CA TYR A 14 -8.54 10.99 -6.13
C TYR A 14 -8.43 12.05 -5.04
N ILE A 15 -7.22 12.43 -4.70
CA ILE A 15 -6.92 13.74 -4.10
C ILE A 15 -6.23 14.54 -5.20
N PRO A 16 -6.80 15.65 -5.69
CA PRO A 16 -6.13 16.51 -6.67
C PRO A 16 -4.76 16.96 -6.16
N LEU A 17 -3.77 17.01 -7.04
CA LEU A 17 -2.40 17.41 -6.68
C LEU A 17 -2.36 18.78 -5.96
N SER A 18 -3.29 19.68 -6.29
CA SER A 18 -3.45 20.98 -5.63
C SER A 18 -3.87 20.87 -4.16
N GLU A 19 -4.50 19.77 -3.77
CA GLU A 19 -4.97 19.52 -2.40
C GLU A 19 -4.04 18.58 -1.64
N ALA A 20 -3.20 17.81 -2.33
CA ALA A 20 -2.30 16.83 -1.72
C ALA A 20 -1.35 17.48 -0.71
N ALA A 21 -0.83 18.67 -0.98
CA ALA A 21 0.03 19.41 -0.07
C ALA A 21 -0.70 19.83 1.22
N ALA A 22 -1.94 20.29 1.10
CA ALA A 22 -2.77 20.69 2.24
C ALA A 22 -3.17 19.46 3.08
N VAL A 23 -3.51 18.36 2.42
CA VAL A 23 -3.81 17.08 3.10
C VAL A 23 -2.57 16.56 3.82
N PHE A 24 -1.38 16.64 3.20
CA PHE A 24 -0.12 16.22 3.82
C PHE A 24 0.23 17.06 5.06
N GLN A 25 0.01 18.37 4.98
CA GLN A 25 0.21 19.25 6.12
C GLN A 25 -0.79 18.94 7.25
N LEU A 26 -2.05 18.74 6.92
CA LEU A 26 -3.09 18.36 7.90
C LEU A 26 -2.79 17.01 8.57
N LEU A 27 -2.28 16.05 7.81
CA LEU A 27 -1.87 14.73 8.30
C LEU A 27 -0.66 14.81 9.24
N ASN A 28 0.31 15.67 8.92
CA ASN A 28 1.47 15.90 9.80
C ASN A 28 1.03 16.59 11.11
N GLU A 29 0.13 17.57 11.04
CA GLU A 29 -0.43 18.23 12.23
C GLU A 29 -1.24 17.23 13.08
N LEU A 30 -2.02 16.35 12.44
CA LEU A 30 -2.76 15.29 13.12
C LEU A 30 -1.82 14.25 13.73
N HIS A 31 -0.76 13.87 13.03
CA HIS A 31 0.28 12.98 13.53
C HIS A 31 0.96 13.56 14.77
N ASP A 32 1.30 14.86 14.76
CA ASP A 32 1.88 15.53 15.93
C ASP A 32 0.91 15.65 17.10
N GLN A 33 -0.40 15.76 16.82
CA GLN A 33 -1.43 15.74 17.86
C GLN A 33 -1.61 14.36 18.46
N ILE A 34 -1.53 13.30 17.63
CA ILE A 34 -1.64 11.90 18.07
C ILE A 34 -0.42 11.51 18.90
N LYS A 35 0.79 11.91 18.51
CA LYS A 35 2.02 11.71 19.32
C LYS A 35 1.95 12.30 20.73
N LYS A 36 1.08 13.29 20.96
CA LYS A 36 0.87 13.91 22.26
C LYS A 36 -0.15 13.16 23.14
N LYS A 37 -0.90 12.20 22.58
CA LYS A 37 -1.83 11.37 23.34
C LYS A 37 -1.07 10.20 23.99
N PRO A 38 -1.42 9.83 25.22
CA PRO A 38 -0.87 8.61 25.81
C PRO A 38 -1.23 7.40 24.92
N LEU A 39 -0.27 6.53 24.71
CA LEU A 39 -0.36 5.33 23.86
C LEU A 39 -1.61 4.47 24.15
N SER A 40 -2.03 4.43 25.42
CA SER A 40 -3.23 3.69 25.86
C SER A 40 -4.58 4.21 25.29
N GLU A 41 -4.60 5.37 24.66
CA GLU A 41 -5.81 5.96 24.07
C GLU A 41 -5.90 5.80 22.54
N LEU A 42 -4.89 5.14 21.93
CA LEU A 42 -4.83 4.94 20.48
C LEU A 42 -5.09 3.46 20.14
N PRO A 43 -6.23 3.13 19.54
CA PRO A 43 -6.63 1.73 19.30
C PRO A 43 -5.70 0.96 18.35
N TYR A 44 -4.69 1.60 17.74
CA TYR A 44 -3.84 1.01 16.71
C TYR A 44 -2.34 1.02 17.05
N TYR A 45 -1.93 1.51 18.23
CA TYR A 45 -0.52 1.73 18.58
C TYR A 45 0.17 0.49 19.21
N GLU A 46 -0.61 -0.51 19.60
CA GLU A 46 -0.07 -1.73 20.23
C GLU A 46 0.76 -2.57 19.26
N MET A 47 0.64 -2.32 17.93
CA MET A 47 1.38 -3.08 16.93
C MET A 47 2.79 -2.54 16.62
N GLU A 48 3.10 -1.28 16.97
CA GLU A 48 4.36 -0.64 16.57
C GLU A 48 5.62 -1.18 17.27
N GLY A 49 5.48 -1.88 18.40
CA GLY A 49 6.61 -2.35 19.19
C GLY A 49 6.87 -3.86 19.10
N ASP A 50 5.86 -4.65 18.78
CA ASP A 50 5.89 -6.09 19.02
C ASP A 50 5.84 -6.95 17.74
N ILE A 51 5.55 -6.38 16.57
CA ILE A 51 5.48 -7.14 15.32
C ILE A 51 6.70 -6.88 14.46
N CYS A 52 7.57 -7.87 14.35
CA CYS A 52 8.57 -7.91 13.29
C CYS A 52 7.86 -8.29 11.98
N ILE A 53 7.86 -7.37 11.02
CA ILE A 53 7.17 -7.54 9.73
C ILE A 53 7.74 -8.71 8.91
N ASP A 54 8.92 -9.17 9.22
CA ASP A 54 9.59 -10.29 8.57
C ASP A 54 9.45 -11.62 9.34
N ASP A 55 8.79 -11.61 10.51
CA ASP A 55 8.56 -12.79 11.34
C ASP A 55 7.11 -13.25 11.30
N ILE A 56 6.87 -14.26 10.48
CA ILE A 56 5.54 -14.84 10.28
C ILE A 56 4.98 -15.45 11.58
N ASP A 57 5.83 -15.99 12.46
CA ASP A 57 5.38 -16.63 13.69
C ASP A 57 4.92 -15.58 14.71
N THR A 58 5.58 -14.44 14.78
CA THR A 58 5.14 -13.28 15.56
C THR A 58 3.79 -12.77 15.07
N ILE A 59 3.59 -12.67 13.75
CA ILE A 59 2.30 -12.23 13.18
C ILE A 59 1.19 -13.23 13.51
N LYS A 60 1.44 -14.52 13.38
CA LYS A 60 0.49 -15.57 13.76
C LYS A 60 0.11 -15.52 15.22
N ALA A 61 1.11 -15.42 16.10
CA ALA A 61 0.90 -15.34 17.55
C ALA A 61 0.08 -14.10 17.92
N TYR A 62 0.32 -12.96 17.24
CA TYR A 62 -0.48 -11.76 17.42
C TYR A 62 -1.93 -11.96 17.00
N MET A 63 -2.17 -12.54 15.83
CA MET A 63 -3.53 -12.82 15.33
C MET A 63 -4.27 -13.81 16.23
N GLU A 64 -3.60 -14.81 16.78
CA GLU A 64 -4.18 -15.76 17.73
C GLU A 64 -4.54 -15.11 19.08
N ALA A 65 -3.69 -14.19 19.55
CA ALA A 65 -3.93 -13.44 20.80
C ALA A 65 -5.04 -12.38 20.65
N HIS A 66 -5.30 -11.92 19.41
CA HIS A 66 -6.28 -10.87 19.11
C HIS A 66 -7.29 -11.36 18.05
N PRO A 67 -8.25 -12.22 18.42
CA PRO A 67 -9.19 -12.83 17.48
C PRO A 67 -10.10 -11.80 16.76
N ASP A 68 -10.24 -10.59 17.33
CA ASP A 68 -10.97 -9.47 16.72
C ASP A 68 -10.08 -8.60 15.82
N PHE A 69 -8.81 -9.00 15.60
CA PHE A 69 -7.89 -8.28 14.74
C PHE A 69 -8.39 -8.30 13.29
N PHE A 70 -8.59 -7.13 12.74
CA PHE A 70 -8.97 -6.97 11.35
C PHE A 70 -7.71 -6.81 10.49
N ILE A 71 -7.42 -7.81 9.64
CA ILE A 71 -6.18 -7.90 8.85
C ILE A 71 -5.94 -6.68 7.95
N ASP A 72 -7.01 -6.03 7.49
CA ASP A 72 -6.97 -4.81 6.69
C ASP A 72 -7.13 -3.54 7.51
N ALA A 73 -6.97 -3.61 8.84
CA ALA A 73 -6.99 -2.43 9.68
C ALA A 73 -5.88 -1.45 9.25
N PRO A 74 -6.22 -0.17 9.10
CA PRO A 74 -5.20 0.85 8.83
C PRO A 74 -4.38 1.07 10.11
N LEU A 75 -3.07 0.78 10.06
CA LEU A 75 -2.19 0.81 11.22
C LEU A 75 -1.68 2.22 11.55
N PHE A 76 -1.65 3.10 10.56
CA PHE A 76 -1.11 4.45 10.70
C PHE A 76 -1.99 5.50 10.01
N ILE A 77 -1.68 6.76 10.24
CA ILE A 77 -2.37 7.91 9.60
C ILE A 77 -2.31 7.82 8.07
N ASN A 78 -1.23 7.23 7.52
CA ASN A 78 -1.08 7.00 6.08
C ASN A 78 -1.99 5.88 5.53
N ARG A 79 -2.86 5.29 6.37
CA ARG A 79 -3.80 4.21 6.02
C ARG A 79 -3.10 2.95 5.47
N ILE A 80 -1.87 2.71 5.86
CA ILE A 80 -1.15 1.51 5.47
C ILE A 80 -1.66 0.31 6.28
N THR A 81 -1.84 -0.84 5.62
CA THR A 81 -2.18 -2.11 6.28
C THR A 81 -0.93 -2.93 6.53
N LEU A 82 -1.03 -3.97 7.36
CA LEU A 82 0.09 -4.90 7.59
C LEU A 82 0.63 -5.49 6.27
N PHE A 83 -0.28 -5.85 5.35
CA PHE A 83 0.08 -6.32 4.01
C PHE A 83 0.89 -5.28 3.21
N LEU A 84 0.46 -4.02 3.22
CA LEU A 84 1.18 -2.95 2.51
C LEU A 84 2.54 -2.65 3.14
N ILE A 85 2.67 -2.73 4.48
CA ILE A 85 3.97 -2.58 5.15
C ILE A 85 4.91 -3.73 4.73
N ALA A 86 4.42 -4.97 4.71
CA ALA A 86 5.20 -6.11 4.24
C ALA A 86 5.70 -5.92 2.80
N CYS A 87 4.90 -5.28 1.94
CA CYS A 87 5.30 -4.94 0.57
C CYS A 87 6.32 -3.78 0.50
N GLU A 88 6.22 -2.78 1.40
CA GLU A 88 7.05 -1.57 1.38
C GLU A 88 8.42 -1.81 2.01
N ASP A 89 8.46 -2.46 3.18
CA ASP A 89 9.65 -2.56 4.02
C ASP A 89 10.09 -4.00 4.30
N GLY A 90 9.19 -4.99 4.09
CA GLY A 90 9.48 -6.39 4.40
C GLY A 90 10.54 -6.99 3.45
N SER A 91 11.32 -7.93 3.97
CA SER A 91 12.26 -8.74 3.20
C SER A 91 11.80 -10.20 3.07
N ASN A 92 10.85 -10.62 3.91
CA ASN A 92 10.31 -11.97 3.92
C ASN A 92 9.02 -12.08 3.08
N THR A 93 9.16 -12.67 1.89
CA THR A 93 8.04 -12.85 0.95
C THR A 93 6.97 -13.81 1.45
N ASP A 94 7.30 -14.73 2.37
CA ASP A 94 6.33 -15.65 2.96
C ASP A 94 5.31 -14.92 3.84
N VAL A 95 5.67 -13.78 4.43
CA VAL A 95 4.73 -12.91 5.15
C VAL A 95 3.69 -12.33 4.19
N ILE A 96 4.12 -11.80 3.04
CA ILE A 96 3.20 -11.27 2.02
C ILE A 96 2.21 -12.35 1.58
N LYS A 97 2.73 -13.55 1.31
CA LYS A 97 1.91 -14.70 0.92
C LYS A 97 0.95 -15.11 2.04
N PHE A 98 1.44 -15.20 3.28
CA PHE A 98 0.62 -15.56 4.43
C PHE A 98 -0.53 -14.57 4.63
N LEU A 99 -0.29 -13.27 4.54
CA LEU A 99 -1.33 -12.25 4.71
C LEU A 99 -2.40 -12.35 3.62
N LEU A 100 -2.00 -12.58 2.35
CA LEU A 100 -2.94 -12.80 1.25
C LEU A 100 -3.73 -14.11 1.41
N ASP A 101 -3.09 -15.18 1.90
CA ASP A 101 -3.76 -16.46 2.17
C ASP A 101 -4.76 -16.35 3.35
N ASN A 102 -4.57 -15.36 4.23
CA ASN A 102 -5.50 -14.99 5.30
C ASN A 102 -6.43 -13.83 4.91
N HIS A 103 -6.69 -13.66 3.62
CA HIS A 103 -7.70 -12.75 3.07
C HIS A 103 -7.39 -11.24 3.20
N ALA A 104 -6.12 -10.85 3.33
CA ALA A 104 -5.76 -9.44 3.16
C ALA A 104 -6.21 -8.95 1.77
N GLU A 105 -6.82 -7.77 1.74
CA GLU A 105 -7.36 -7.21 0.49
C GLU A 105 -6.24 -6.71 -0.41
N ILE A 106 -6.01 -7.42 -1.52
CA ILE A 106 -4.89 -7.22 -2.44
C ILE A 106 -4.88 -5.83 -3.10
N ASN A 107 -6.06 -5.22 -3.32
CA ASN A 107 -6.21 -3.93 -4.01
C ASN A 107 -6.25 -2.74 -3.05
N ARG A 108 -5.88 -2.91 -1.78
CA ARG A 108 -5.67 -1.78 -0.87
C ARG A 108 -4.52 -0.90 -1.34
N CYS A 109 -4.65 0.39 -1.02
CA CYS A 109 -3.57 1.37 -1.20
C CYS A 109 -3.45 2.23 0.06
N ASN A 110 -2.26 2.82 0.24
CA ASN A 110 -2.04 3.82 1.29
C ASN A 110 -2.68 5.17 0.91
N ILE A 111 -2.58 6.18 1.78
CA ILE A 111 -3.19 7.49 1.58
C ILE A 111 -2.71 8.22 0.32
N LEU A 112 -1.50 7.91 -0.15
CA LEU A 112 -0.94 8.47 -1.38
C LEU A 112 -1.31 7.66 -2.64
N GLY A 113 -2.15 6.63 -2.47
CA GLY A 113 -2.58 5.77 -3.56
C GLY A 113 -1.55 4.74 -4.01
N TYR A 114 -0.47 4.48 -3.25
CA TYR A 114 0.45 3.40 -3.59
C TYR A 114 -0.19 2.06 -3.23
N ASN A 115 -0.38 1.20 -4.24
CA ASN A 115 -0.79 -0.19 -4.06
C ASN A 115 0.43 -1.10 -3.82
N ALA A 116 0.18 -2.38 -3.55
CA ALA A 116 1.24 -3.33 -3.22
C ALA A 116 2.35 -3.43 -4.28
N VAL A 117 2.01 -3.44 -5.58
CA VAL A 117 3.03 -3.50 -6.66
C VAL A 117 3.92 -2.27 -6.63
N MET A 118 3.34 -1.08 -6.48
CA MET A 118 4.11 0.16 -6.41
C MET A 118 5.04 0.19 -5.20
N LEU A 119 4.60 -0.35 -4.05
CA LEU A 119 5.41 -0.44 -2.84
C LEU A 119 6.54 -1.45 -3.00
N VAL A 120 6.29 -2.65 -3.57
CA VAL A 120 7.34 -3.65 -3.86
C VAL A 120 8.40 -3.08 -4.79
N ILE A 121 8.04 -2.32 -5.84
CA ILE A 121 9.02 -1.67 -6.71
C ILE A 121 9.92 -0.72 -5.91
N ARG A 122 9.37 -0.02 -4.93
CA ARG A 122 10.07 0.95 -4.09
C ARG A 122 10.85 0.33 -2.93
N ASN A 123 10.54 -0.90 -2.56
CA ASN A 123 11.19 -1.60 -1.47
C ASN A 123 12.70 -1.76 -1.72
N GLU A 124 13.52 -1.32 -0.77
CA GLU A 124 14.99 -1.39 -0.88
C GLU A 124 15.58 -2.62 -0.15
N ASN A 125 14.75 -3.35 0.61
CA ASN A 125 15.15 -4.57 1.32
C ASN A 125 15.04 -5.83 0.46
N MET A 126 14.36 -5.74 -0.71
CA MET A 126 14.24 -6.84 -1.66
C MET A 126 15.21 -6.66 -2.83
N ASP A 127 15.89 -7.74 -3.22
CA ASP A 127 16.61 -7.77 -4.48
C ASP A 127 15.65 -7.83 -5.69
N ILE A 128 16.21 -7.63 -6.87
CA ILE A 128 15.40 -7.54 -8.10
C ILE A 128 14.69 -8.86 -8.45
N ASP A 129 15.27 -10.00 -8.17
CA ASP A 129 14.67 -11.30 -8.47
C ASP A 129 13.50 -11.56 -7.52
N THR A 130 13.68 -11.27 -6.23
CA THR A 130 12.60 -11.30 -5.22
C THR A 130 11.44 -10.36 -5.58
N LYS A 131 11.75 -9.13 -6.01
CA LYS A 131 10.69 -8.20 -6.47
C LYS A 131 9.90 -8.75 -7.64
N LEU A 132 10.58 -9.35 -8.63
CA LEU A 132 9.91 -9.95 -9.79
C LEU A 132 8.97 -11.07 -9.39
N ASP A 133 9.41 -11.95 -8.49
CA ASP A 133 8.60 -13.07 -8.00
C ASP A 133 7.37 -12.57 -7.22
N VAL A 134 7.55 -11.57 -6.35
CA VAL A 134 6.43 -10.98 -5.60
C VAL A 134 5.46 -10.26 -6.54
N ILE A 135 5.95 -9.46 -7.49
CA ILE A 135 5.09 -8.76 -8.45
C ILE A 135 4.30 -9.76 -9.29
N GLN A 136 4.94 -10.83 -9.78
CA GLN A 136 4.24 -11.89 -10.53
C GLN A 136 3.17 -12.55 -9.67
N MET A 137 3.47 -12.90 -8.42
CA MET A 137 2.52 -13.47 -7.48
C MET A 137 1.30 -12.53 -7.26
N LEU A 138 1.52 -11.22 -7.12
CA LEU A 138 0.45 -10.25 -6.98
C LEU A 138 -0.42 -10.16 -8.24
N ILE A 139 0.19 -10.21 -9.42
CA ILE A 139 -0.50 -10.23 -10.72
C ILE A 139 -1.36 -11.48 -10.83
N ASP A 140 -0.81 -12.66 -10.52
CA ASP A 140 -1.51 -13.94 -10.59
C ASP A 140 -2.72 -14.00 -9.63
N ARG A 141 -2.68 -13.21 -8.54
CA ARG A 141 -3.77 -13.06 -7.58
C ARG A 141 -4.76 -11.94 -7.93
N GLY A 142 -4.59 -11.26 -9.06
CA GLY A 142 -5.54 -10.30 -9.63
C GLY A 142 -5.42 -8.87 -9.10
N ILE A 143 -4.21 -8.43 -8.73
CA ILE A 143 -4.00 -7.03 -8.39
C ILE A 143 -4.25 -6.13 -9.61
N ASP A 144 -4.82 -4.94 -9.38
CA ASP A 144 -4.95 -3.93 -10.43
C ASP A 144 -3.57 -3.28 -10.71
N ILE A 145 -2.89 -3.78 -11.76
CA ILE A 145 -1.58 -3.28 -12.20
C ILE A 145 -1.65 -1.91 -12.90
N ASN A 146 -2.86 -1.49 -13.31
CA ASN A 146 -3.09 -0.19 -13.94
C ASN A 146 -3.62 0.85 -12.94
N TRP A 147 -3.61 0.52 -11.65
CA TRP A 147 -3.92 1.46 -10.59
C TRP A 147 -3.04 2.71 -10.70
N VAL A 148 -3.63 3.88 -10.42
CA VAL A 148 -2.97 5.18 -10.50
C VAL A 148 -2.91 5.80 -9.11
N ASN A 149 -1.72 6.20 -8.66
CA ASN A 149 -1.54 6.87 -7.37
C ASN A 149 -1.94 8.37 -7.44
N CYS A 150 -1.84 9.10 -6.31
CA CYS A 150 -2.18 10.53 -6.26
C CYS A 150 -1.26 11.44 -7.10
N TYR A 151 -0.12 10.93 -7.59
CA TYR A 151 0.80 11.64 -8.49
C TYR A 151 0.54 11.32 -9.97
N ALA A 152 -0.59 10.66 -10.27
CA ALA A 152 -0.94 10.17 -11.59
C ALA A 152 0.08 9.17 -12.18
N GLU A 153 0.76 8.38 -11.32
CA GLU A 153 1.72 7.36 -11.72
C GLU A 153 1.11 5.96 -11.62
N THR A 154 1.39 5.11 -12.60
CA THR A 154 1.20 3.66 -12.51
C THR A 154 2.46 2.97 -11.99
N ALA A 155 2.36 1.67 -11.68
CA ALA A 155 3.52 0.85 -11.35
C ALA A 155 4.60 0.90 -12.45
N LEU A 156 4.19 0.98 -13.73
CA LEU A 156 5.11 1.09 -14.86
C LEU A 156 5.87 2.43 -14.86
N ASN A 157 5.19 3.55 -14.56
CA ASN A 157 5.86 4.85 -14.42
C ASN A 157 6.94 4.80 -13.35
N ILE A 158 6.64 4.19 -12.20
CA ILE A 158 7.58 4.07 -11.08
C ILE A 158 8.77 3.17 -11.46
N ALA A 159 8.54 2.02 -12.09
CA ALA A 159 9.62 1.13 -12.53
C ALA A 159 10.57 1.80 -13.54
N LEU A 160 10.03 2.61 -14.46
CA LEU A 160 10.83 3.37 -15.43
C LEU A 160 11.62 4.49 -14.77
N SER A 161 11.03 5.22 -13.81
CA SER A 161 11.71 6.30 -13.09
C SER A 161 12.85 5.78 -12.21
N ARG A 162 12.73 4.56 -11.70
CA ARG A 162 13.78 3.88 -10.91
C ARG A 162 14.81 3.13 -11.75
N ILE A 163 14.65 3.15 -13.09
CA ILE A 163 15.53 2.45 -14.04
C ILE A 163 15.58 0.94 -13.76
N GLU A 164 14.41 0.34 -13.58
CA GLU A 164 14.24 -1.10 -13.34
C GLU A 164 13.64 -1.80 -14.58
N PRO A 165 14.42 -2.04 -15.65
CA PRO A 165 13.91 -2.50 -16.95
C PRO A 165 13.27 -3.89 -16.89
N ARG A 166 13.73 -4.77 -15.99
CA ARG A 166 13.16 -6.12 -15.83
C ARG A 166 11.74 -6.06 -15.27
N ILE A 167 11.51 -5.19 -14.28
CA ILE A 167 10.16 -4.97 -13.71
C ILE A 167 9.28 -4.28 -14.75
N ALA A 168 9.77 -3.24 -15.42
CA ALA A 168 9.02 -2.57 -16.47
C ALA A 168 8.58 -3.56 -17.56
N LYS A 169 9.48 -4.47 -17.98
CA LYS A 169 9.14 -5.52 -18.94
C LYS A 169 8.06 -6.45 -18.41
N LEU A 170 8.18 -6.93 -17.16
CA LEU A 170 7.20 -7.81 -16.53
C LEU A 170 5.81 -7.15 -16.52
N LEU A 171 5.74 -5.88 -16.12
CA LEU A 171 4.48 -5.13 -16.07
C LEU A 171 3.86 -4.96 -17.47
N MET A 172 4.66 -4.62 -18.49
CA MET A 172 4.18 -4.48 -19.87
C MET A 172 3.70 -5.82 -20.43
N ASP A 173 4.42 -6.91 -20.20
CA ASP A 173 4.04 -8.26 -20.64
C ASP A 173 2.69 -8.71 -20.01
N ASN A 174 2.33 -8.16 -18.85
CA ASN A 174 1.04 -8.38 -18.16
C ASN A 174 -0.01 -7.28 -18.41
N GLY A 175 0.21 -6.41 -19.40
CA GLY A 175 -0.80 -5.43 -19.84
C GLY A 175 -0.84 -4.12 -19.04
N CYS A 176 0.22 -3.82 -18.28
CA CYS A 176 0.34 -2.50 -17.67
C CYS A 176 0.57 -1.43 -18.74
N VAL A 177 -0.18 -0.34 -18.67
CA VAL A 177 -0.08 0.77 -19.62
C VAL A 177 0.67 1.95 -19.02
N LEU A 178 1.42 2.65 -19.88
CA LEU A 178 2.10 3.88 -19.51
C LEU A 178 1.09 5.03 -19.45
N THR A 179 0.95 5.68 -18.31
CA THR A 179 0.21 6.94 -18.25
C THR A 179 1.15 8.08 -18.63
N ILE A 180 0.82 8.76 -19.73
CA ILE A 180 1.51 10.00 -20.12
C ILE A 180 0.70 11.14 -19.49
N THR A 181 1.20 11.70 -18.39
CA THR A 181 0.67 12.97 -17.90
C THR A 181 1.14 14.06 -18.86
N GLU A 182 0.25 14.59 -19.69
CA GLU A 182 0.55 15.81 -20.41
C GLU A 182 0.86 16.90 -19.38
N PRO A 183 1.97 17.66 -19.55
CA PRO A 183 2.24 18.78 -18.68
C PRO A 183 1.07 19.76 -18.81
N THR A 184 0.34 19.96 -17.72
CA THR A 184 -0.68 21.01 -17.63
C THR A 184 -0.06 22.32 -18.08
N LYS A 185 -0.48 22.82 -19.24
CA LYS A 185 -0.10 24.16 -19.68
C LYS A 185 -0.59 25.14 -18.61
N GLN A 186 0.36 25.72 -17.90
CA GLN A 186 0.15 26.89 -17.04
C GLN A 186 -0.26 28.08 -17.90
#